data_7492ae98cf0b722ebbb40e1df588c502
#
_entry.id   7492ae98cf0b722ebbb40e1df588c502
#
_cell.length_a   1.000
_cell.length_b   1.000
_cell.length_c   1.000
_cell.angle_alpha   90.00
_cell.angle_beta   90.00
_cell.angle_gamma   90.00
#
_symmetry.space_group_name_H-M   'P 1'
#
loop_
_entity.id
_entity.type
_entity.pdbx_description
1 polymer ?
#
loop_
_entity_poly.entity_id
_entity_poly.type
_entity_poly.pdbx_seq_one_letter_code
_entity_poly.pdbx_strand_id
1 'polypeptide(L)'
;QIFLLTKRNFSDWGKNPRIWMTFALGFVLCLMLTNQILEQAQTFQTPVQMFEPLIWTFGDAQSVMLSSLLLLLLFADMPFVNQMTPYWLIRTKRSVWMASQILYVILATCLYTVFLCLTELLIASPWAYVGNVWSQTAASIGSNNHLTVPVSIKTMEMTTPYKCAICVVFLMLFYSLFITSVMLVLNLQKGRAGGVVGALLINLYGILLTPDIFQKVFHLGGGLSYRANILCGWLSPLNHATFPMHNFGYDYLPRIWQ
;
A
#
# COMPACT_ATOMS: atom_id res chain seq x y z
N GLN A 1 0.27 5.29 -30.75
CA GLN A 1 0.62 6.61 -30.22
C GLN A 1 0.66 6.61 -28.68
N ILE A 2 -0.39 6.15 -27.97
CA ILE A 2 -0.45 6.11 -26.48
C ILE A 2 0.75 5.35 -25.92
N PHE A 3 0.98 4.12 -26.39
CA PHE A 3 2.09 3.27 -25.92
C PHE A 3 3.48 3.90 -26.18
N LEU A 4 3.67 4.58 -27.31
CA LEU A 4 4.94 5.25 -27.62
C LEU A 4 5.22 6.41 -26.65
N LEU A 5 4.19 7.21 -26.32
CA LEU A 5 4.30 8.29 -25.35
C LEU A 5 4.57 7.74 -23.93
N THR A 6 3.90 6.65 -23.56
CA THR A 6 4.15 5.98 -22.27
C THR A 6 5.57 5.44 -22.20
N LYS A 7 6.06 4.75 -23.24
CA LYS A 7 7.44 4.26 -23.31
C LYS A 7 8.46 5.38 -23.14
N ARG A 8 8.20 6.55 -23.71
CA ARG A 8 9.07 7.72 -23.55
C ARG A 8 9.14 8.19 -22.10
N ASN A 9 7.99 8.22 -21.37
CA ASN A 9 8.00 8.60 -19.97
C ASN A 9 8.88 7.64 -19.13
N PHE A 10 8.90 6.35 -19.48
CA PHE A 10 9.79 5.37 -18.84
C PHE A 10 11.27 5.55 -19.25
N SER A 11 11.57 6.04 -20.46
CA SER A 11 12.96 6.22 -20.89
C SER A 11 13.72 7.28 -20.06
N ASP A 12 13.01 8.19 -19.44
CA ASP A 12 13.57 9.23 -18.59
C ASP A 12 13.86 8.75 -17.14
N TRP A 13 13.47 7.51 -16.81
CA TRP A 13 13.66 6.94 -15.45
C TRP A 13 15.13 6.86 -15.05
N GLY A 14 16.01 6.43 -15.95
CA GLY A 14 17.44 6.31 -15.66
C GLY A 14 18.13 7.63 -15.34
N LYS A 15 17.55 8.75 -15.78
CA LYS A 15 18.11 10.10 -15.59
C LYS A 15 17.56 10.82 -14.35
N ASN A 16 16.46 10.31 -13.76
CA ASN A 16 15.80 10.96 -12.64
C ASN A 16 16.24 10.35 -11.32
N PRO A 17 17.03 11.06 -10.49
CA PRO A 17 17.53 10.54 -9.23
C PRO A 17 16.41 10.21 -8.21
N ARG A 18 15.25 10.87 -8.32
CA ARG A 18 14.11 10.61 -7.42
C ARG A 18 13.56 9.19 -7.56
N ILE A 19 13.57 8.65 -8.79
CA ILE A 19 13.12 7.29 -9.06
C ILE A 19 14.03 6.30 -8.34
N TRP A 20 15.33 6.46 -8.49
CA TRP A 20 16.31 5.63 -7.79
C TRP A 20 16.17 5.73 -6.27
N MET A 21 15.95 6.96 -5.76
CA MET A 21 15.69 7.17 -4.32
C MET A 21 14.42 6.47 -3.86
N THR A 22 13.34 6.50 -4.66
CA THR A 22 12.08 5.83 -4.30
C THR A 22 12.27 4.32 -4.15
N PHE A 23 12.95 3.68 -5.11
CA PHE A 23 13.21 2.24 -5.05
C PHE A 23 14.20 1.88 -3.93
N ALA A 24 15.25 2.69 -3.72
CA ALA A 24 16.20 2.48 -2.62
C ALA A 24 15.51 2.61 -1.25
N LEU A 25 14.70 3.65 -1.05
CA LEU A 25 13.93 3.83 0.19
C LEU A 25 12.86 2.73 0.35
N GLY A 26 12.24 2.28 -0.74
CA GLY A 26 11.33 1.14 -0.72
C GLY A 26 12.02 -0.13 -0.27
N PHE A 27 13.23 -0.41 -0.76
CA PHE A 27 14.04 -1.54 -0.30
C PHE A 27 14.37 -1.43 1.20
N VAL A 28 14.81 -0.26 1.68
CA VAL A 28 15.10 -0.02 3.09
C VAL A 28 13.85 -0.20 3.95
N LEU A 29 12.70 0.30 3.50
CA LEU A 29 11.42 0.14 4.19
C LEU A 29 11.07 -1.34 4.36
N CYS A 30 11.10 -2.12 3.27
CA CYS A 30 10.85 -3.56 3.31
C CYS A 30 11.84 -4.26 4.26
N LEU A 31 13.13 -3.92 4.19
CA LEU A 31 14.14 -4.51 5.05
C LEU A 31 13.86 -4.23 6.53
N MET A 32 13.50 -2.99 6.89
CA MET A 32 13.19 -2.64 8.28
C MET A 32 11.94 -3.37 8.80
N LEU A 33 10.90 -3.47 7.98
CA LEU A 33 9.63 -4.10 8.39
C LEU A 33 9.76 -5.62 8.46
N THR A 34 10.36 -6.24 7.45
CA THR A 34 10.57 -7.69 7.41
C THR A 34 11.51 -8.16 8.52
N ASN A 35 12.54 -7.37 8.84
CA ASN A 35 13.51 -7.74 9.88
C ASN A 35 12.84 -7.93 11.24
N GLN A 36 11.84 -7.14 11.58
CA GLN A 36 11.08 -7.30 12.82
C GLN A 36 10.43 -8.69 12.95
N ILE A 37 9.90 -9.23 11.86
CA ILE A 37 9.28 -10.55 11.81
C ILE A 37 10.36 -11.65 11.87
N LEU A 38 11.45 -11.46 11.14
CA LEU A 38 12.55 -12.41 11.11
C LEU A 38 13.27 -12.53 12.45
N GLU A 39 13.44 -11.44 13.19
CA GLU A 39 13.97 -11.44 14.56
C GLU A 39 13.11 -12.29 15.50
N GLN A 40 11.78 -12.21 15.37
CA GLN A 40 10.87 -13.07 16.14
C GLN A 40 11.02 -14.55 15.72
N ALA A 41 11.12 -14.82 14.42
CA ALA A 41 11.35 -16.17 13.90
C ALA A 41 12.65 -16.77 14.45
N GLN A 42 13.71 -15.98 14.50
CA GLN A 42 15.00 -16.39 15.09
C GLN A 42 14.89 -16.64 16.59
N THR A 43 14.17 -15.80 17.31
CA THR A 43 13.95 -15.95 18.75
C THR A 43 13.19 -17.23 19.08
N PHE A 44 12.17 -17.56 18.28
CA PHE A 44 11.38 -18.79 18.45
C PHE A 44 12.04 -20.02 17.79
N GLN A 45 13.13 -19.82 17.01
CA GLN A 45 13.80 -20.87 16.23
C GLN A 45 12.84 -21.64 15.31
N THR A 46 11.84 -20.98 14.78
CA THR A 46 10.82 -21.56 13.90
C THR A 46 10.83 -20.89 12.53
N PRO A 47 10.69 -21.66 11.43
CA PRO A 47 10.65 -21.07 10.09
C PRO A 47 9.34 -20.31 9.88
N VAL A 48 9.38 -19.30 8.99
CA VAL A 48 8.24 -18.48 8.61
C VAL A 48 7.73 -18.94 7.24
N GLN A 49 6.42 -18.84 7.00
CA GLN A 49 5.89 -19.09 5.66
C GLN A 49 6.30 -17.94 4.72
N MET A 50 6.63 -18.23 3.47
CA MET A 50 7.27 -17.30 2.53
C MET A 50 6.51 -15.98 2.33
N PHE A 51 5.17 -15.99 2.38
CA PHE A 51 4.32 -14.81 2.20
C PHE A 51 3.89 -14.14 3.50
N GLU A 52 4.15 -14.74 4.67
CA GLU A 52 3.78 -14.15 5.96
C GLU A 52 4.43 -12.78 6.21
N PRO A 53 5.73 -12.56 5.93
CA PRO A 53 6.30 -11.23 6.09
C PRO A 53 5.56 -10.18 5.27
N LEU A 54 5.25 -10.48 4.01
CA LEU A 54 4.46 -9.58 3.16
C LEU A 54 3.04 -9.33 3.70
N ILE A 55 2.39 -10.35 4.26
CA ILE A 55 1.04 -10.23 4.81
C ILE A 55 1.03 -9.35 6.05
N TRP A 56 1.98 -9.57 6.97
CA TRP A 56 2.02 -8.85 8.24
C TRP A 56 2.59 -7.44 8.09
N THR A 57 3.50 -7.21 7.13
CA THR A 57 4.00 -5.87 6.84
C THR A 57 2.96 -5.02 6.13
N PHE A 58 2.47 -5.46 4.97
CA PHE A 58 1.52 -4.68 4.16
C PHE A 58 0.05 -4.95 4.49
N GLY A 59 -0.25 -5.78 5.46
CA GLY A 59 -1.56 -5.88 6.10
C GLY A 59 -1.83 -4.79 7.14
N ASP A 60 -0.81 -4.02 7.53
CA ASP A 60 -0.91 -2.92 8.48
C ASP A 60 -1.09 -1.55 7.80
N ALA A 61 -1.93 -0.70 8.39
CA ALA A 61 -2.25 0.62 7.86
C ALA A 61 -1.02 1.55 7.80
N GLN A 62 -0.15 1.51 8.80
CA GLN A 62 1.04 2.37 8.85
C GLN A 62 2.02 2.02 7.74
N SER A 63 2.24 0.74 7.50
CA SER A 63 3.15 0.26 6.46
C SER A 63 2.63 0.57 5.05
N VAL A 64 1.32 0.39 4.82
CA VAL A 64 0.67 0.79 3.57
C VAL A 64 0.79 2.31 3.35
N MET A 65 0.60 3.10 4.39
CA MET A 65 0.80 4.56 4.30
C MET A 65 2.25 4.90 3.96
N LEU A 66 3.24 4.34 4.67
CA LEU A 66 4.66 4.61 4.40
C LEU A 66 5.03 4.26 2.96
N SER A 67 4.55 3.11 2.45
CA SER A 67 4.76 2.73 1.06
C SER A 67 4.10 3.71 0.08
N SER A 68 2.91 4.22 0.40
CA SER A 68 2.21 5.22 -0.42
C SER A 68 2.89 6.59 -0.40
N LEU A 69 3.55 6.97 0.70
CA LEU A 69 4.34 8.21 0.77
C LEU A 69 5.55 8.17 -0.17
N LEU A 70 6.15 6.99 -0.40
CA LEU A 70 7.22 6.84 -1.38
C LEU A 70 6.74 7.08 -2.81
N LEU A 71 5.46 6.81 -3.11
CA LEU A 71 4.87 7.14 -4.41
C LEU A 71 4.79 8.65 -4.66
N LEU A 72 4.77 9.49 -3.59
CA LEU A 72 4.84 10.94 -3.75
C LEU A 72 6.16 11.36 -4.41
N LEU A 73 7.27 10.69 -4.07
CA LEU A 73 8.56 10.94 -4.72
C LEU A 73 8.54 10.48 -6.16
N LEU A 74 7.95 9.31 -6.43
CA LEU A 74 7.89 8.74 -7.78
C LEU A 74 7.09 9.61 -8.74
N PHE A 75 5.99 10.20 -8.26
CA PHE A 75 5.01 10.90 -9.07
C PHE A 75 4.95 12.42 -8.84
N ALA A 76 5.87 12.99 -8.06
CA ALA A 76 5.91 14.43 -7.74
C ALA A 76 5.96 15.33 -8.99
N ASP A 77 6.62 14.87 -10.07
CA ASP A 77 6.77 15.64 -11.31
C ASP A 77 5.69 15.38 -12.36
N MET A 78 4.68 14.57 -12.03
CA MET A 78 3.58 14.31 -12.97
C MET A 78 2.57 15.47 -13.00
N PRO A 79 1.93 15.71 -14.18
CA PRO A 79 2.23 15.16 -15.48
C PRO A 79 3.57 15.68 -16.03
N PHE A 80 4.31 14.85 -16.76
CA PHE A 80 5.58 15.26 -17.33
C PHE A 80 5.35 16.34 -18.40
N VAL A 81 5.50 17.60 -18.00
CA VAL A 81 5.45 18.76 -18.90
C VAL A 81 6.88 19.24 -19.12
N ASN A 82 7.47 18.83 -20.25
CA ASN A 82 8.78 19.26 -20.70
C ASN A 82 8.64 20.39 -21.73
N GLN A 83 9.74 21.09 -22.04
CA GLN A 83 9.76 22.14 -23.08
C GLN A 83 9.24 21.64 -24.44
N MET A 84 9.34 20.34 -24.71
CA MET A 84 8.84 19.70 -25.93
C MET A 84 7.35 19.32 -25.89
N THR A 85 6.72 19.37 -24.74
CA THR A 85 5.31 18.98 -24.58
C THR A 85 4.36 19.79 -25.48
N PRO A 86 4.49 21.14 -25.64
CA PRO A 86 3.66 21.90 -26.56
C PRO A 86 3.72 21.39 -27.99
N TYR A 87 4.93 21.06 -28.49
CA TYR A 87 5.12 20.52 -29.83
C TYR A 87 4.46 19.18 -30.07
N TRP A 88 4.39 18.35 -29.00
CA TRP A 88 3.69 17.07 -29.05
C TRP A 88 2.18 17.25 -29.04
N LEU A 89 1.66 18.21 -28.26
CA LEU A 89 0.23 18.51 -28.18
C LEU A 89 -0.32 19.09 -29.49
N ILE A 90 0.50 19.73 -30.33
CA ILE A 90 0.12 20.18 -31.67
C ILE A 90 -0.08 18.98 -32.61
N ARG A 91 0.70 17.91 -32.43
CA ARG A 91 0.69 16.73 -33.34
C ARG A 91 -0.19 15.59 -32.82
N THR A 92 -0.57 15.59 -31.53
CA THR A 92 -1.39 14.54 -30.90
C THR A 92 -2.63 15.15 -30.25
N LYS A 93 -3.74 14.39 -30.27
CA LYS A 93 -4.94 14.82 -29.55
C LYS A 93 -4.69 14.84 -28.04
N ARG A 94 -5.26 15.82 -27.33
CA ARG A 94 -5.17 15.94 -25.86
C ARG A 94 -5.59 14.66 -25.14
N SER A 95 -6.62 13.98 -25.64
CA SER A 95 -7.10 12.70 -25.09
C SER A 95 -6.04 11.58 -25.18
N VAL A 96 -5.27 11.51 -26.26
CA VAL A 96 -4.19 10.54 -26.44
C VAL A 96 -3.06 10.80 -25.47
N TRP A 97 -2.69 12.07 -25.28
CA TRP A 97 -1.68 12.46 -24.29
C TRP A 97 -2.15 12.12 -22.87
N MET A 98 -3.39 12.46 -22.47
CA MET A 98 -3.93 12.13 -21.16
C MET A 98 -3.98 10.63 -20.94
N ALA A 99 -4.45 9.85 -21.91
CA ALA A 99 -4.48 8.39 -21.81
C ALA A 99 -3.06 7.80 -21.63
N SER A 100 -2.04 8.41 -22.24
CA SER A 100 -0.65 7.98 -22.04
C SER A 100 -0.14 8.26 -20.61
N GLN A 101 -0.57 9.36 -19.97
CA GLN A 101 -0.23 9.66 -18.59
C GLN A 101 -0.91 8.67 -17.63
N ILE A 102 -2.21 8.38 -17.84
CA ILE A 102 -2.94 7.39 -17.04
C ILE A 102 -2.29 6.01 -17.17
N LEU A 103 -1.98 5.57 -18.40
CA LEU A 103 -1.32 4.28 -18.62
C LEU A 103 0.06 4.23 -17.95
N TYR A 104 0.82 5.32 -18.01
CA TYR A 104 2.11 5.43 -17.32
C TYR A 104 1.94 5.27 -15.81
N VAL A 105 0.97 5.95 -15.17
CA VAL A 105 0.69 5.84 -13.74
C VAL A 105 0.38 4.40 -13.35
N ILE A 106 -0.51 3.74 -14.09
CA ILE A 106 -0.90 2.35 -13.82
C ILE A 106 0.33 1.44 -13.88
N LEU A 107 1.10 1.50 -14.98
CA LEU A 107 2.26 0.62 -15.16
C LEU A 107 3.37 0.91 -14.13
N ALA A 108 3.64 2.17 -13.82
CA ALA A 108 4.66 2.56 -12.85
C ALA A 108 4.27 2.14 -11.42
N THR A 109 2.99 2.29 -11.05
CA THR A 109 2.48 1.83 -9.75
C THR A 109 2.52 0.30 -9.65
N CYS A 110 2.12 -0.43 -10.70
CA CYS A 110 2.25 -1.89 -10.74
C CYS A 110 3.71 -2.34 -10.57
N LEU A 111 4.63 -1.69 -11.29
CA LEU A 111 6.06 -2.03 -11.20
C LEU A 111 6.61 -1.77 -9.79
N TYR A 112 6.21 -0.66 -9.17
CA TYR A 112 6.58 -0.35 -7.79
C TYR A 112 6.04 -1.38 -6.80
N THR A 113 4.74 -1.74 -6.90
CA THR A 113 4.13 -2.75 -6.03
C THR A 113 4.80 -4.12 -6.19
N VAL A 114 5.05 -4.56 -7.43
CA VAL A 114 5.77 -5.80 -7.71
C VAL A 114 7.18 -5.76 -7.13
N PHE A 115 7.87 -4.63 -7.23
CA PHE A 115 9.20 -4.45 -6.63
C PHE A 115 9.16 -4.65 -5.11
N LEU A 116 8.22 -4.02 -4.39
CA LEU A 116 8.09 -4.19 -2.94
C LEU A 116 7.81 -5.66 -2.59
N CYS A 117 6.87 -6.30 -3.28
CA CYS A 117 6.54 -7.71 -3.04
C CYS A 117 7.75 -8.63 -3.26
N LEU A 118 8.49 -8.43 -4.35
CA LEU A 118 9.71 -9.22 -4.63
C LEU A 118 10.79 -8.97 -3.58
N THR A 119 10.95 -7.74 -3.12
CA THR A 119 11.92 -7.39 -2.08
C THR A 119 11.60 -8.12 -0.77
N GLU A 120 10.34 -8.13 -0.33
CA GLU A 120 9.90 -8.85 0.86
C GLU A 120 10.19 -10.35 0.76
N LEU A 121 9.84 -10.97 -0.36
CA LEU A 121 10.09 -12.39 -0.60
C LEU A 121 11.59 -12.73 -0.61
N LEU A 122 12.41 -11.86 -1.19
CA LEU A 122 13.86 -12.06 -1.22
C LEU A 122 14.48 -11.97 0.18
N ILE A 123 14.06 -10.99 0.99
CA ILE A 123 14.54 -10.81 2.36
C ILE A 123 14.12 -12.00 3.25
N ALA A 124 12.89 -12.48 3.08
CA ALA A 124 12.36 -13.60 3.86
C ALA A 124 12.97 -14.96 3.48
N SER A 125 13.44 -15.11 2.25
CA SER A 125 13.84 -16.41 1.66
C SER A 125 14.79 -17.27 2.51
N PRO A 126 15.77 -16.76 3.27
CA PRO A 126 16.69 -17.58 4.06
C PRO A 126 16.03 -18.34 5.23
N TRP A 127 14.90 -17.82 5.75
CA TRP A 127 14.19 -18.39 6.91
C TRP A 127 12.79 -18.90 6.56
N ALA A 128 12.44 -18.86 5.26
CA ALA A 128 11.10 -19.15 4.80
C ALA A 128 10.96 -20.58 4.26
N TYR A 129 9.79 -21.18 4.51
CA TYR A 129 9.35 -22.39 3.84
C TYR A 129 8.20 -22.10 2.88
N VAL A 130 8.07 -22.94 1.87
CA VAL A 130 6.98 -22.86 0.88
C VAL A 130 5.88 -23.85 1.29
N GLY A 131 4.71 -23.33 1.61
CA GLY A 131 3.54 -24.13 2.00
C GLY A 131 2.31 -23.23 2.16
N ASN A 132 1.12 -23.79 2.12
CA ASN A 132 -0.13 -23.04 2.30
C ASN A 132 -0.71 -23.24 3.71
N VAL A 133 0.16 -23.23 4.71
CA VAL A 133 -0.17 -23.37 6.13
C VAL A 133 0.55 -22.25 6.88
N TRP A 134 -0.13 -21.65 7.86
CA TRP A 134 0.47 -20.63 8.72
C TRP A 134 1.60 -21.21 9.58
N SER A 135 2.63 -20.42 9.79
CA SER A 135 3.78 -20.84 10.59
C SER A 135 3.46 -20.86 12.09
N GLN A 136 4.24 -21.62 12.82
CA GLN A 136 4.21 -21.59 14.28
C GLN A 136 4.66 -20.22 14.81
N THR A 137 5.58 -19.56 14.11
CA THR A 137 6.02 -18.20 14.41
C THR A 137 4.83 -17.24 14.42
N ALA A 138 4.00 -17.24 13.36
CA ALA A 138 2.82 -16.38 13.27
C ALA A 138 1.81 -16.66 14.39
N ALA A 139 1.58 -17.95 14.71
CA ALA A 139 0.70 -18.34 15.81
C ALA A 139 1.23 -17.85 17.17
N SER A 140 2.52 -17.96 17.41
CA SER A 140 3.17 -17.50 18.63
C SER A 140 3.17 -15.97 18.77
N ILE A 141 3.40 -15.23 17.67
CA ILE A 141 3.31 -13.78 17.65
C ILE A 141 1.86 -13.33 17.92
N GLY A 142 0.88 -13.95 17.24
CA GLY A 142 -0.53 -13.61 17.38
C GLY A 142 -1.09 -13.85 18.79
N SER A 143 -0.56 -14.84 19.54
CA SER A 143 -0.96 -15.10 20.93
C SER A 143 -0.30 -14.16 21.94
N ASN A 144 0.80 -13.50 21.59
CA ASN A 144 1.55 -12.58 22.44
C ASN A 144 1.19 -11.12 22.15
N ASN A 145 0.27 -10.55 22.92
CA ASN A 145 -0.16 -9.14 22.78
C ASN A 145 0.93 -8.09 23.08
N HIS A 146 2.12 -8.49 23.48
CA HIS A 146 3.24 -7.59 23.80
C HIS A 146 4.21 -7.36 22.66
N LEU A 147 4.01 -8.05 21.51
CA LEU A 147 4.90 -7.91 20.36
C LEU A 147 4.45 -6.78 19.43
N THR A 148 5.42 -6.09 18.85
CA THR A 148 5.18 -4.91 18.00
C THR A 148 4.63 -5.24 16.60
N VAL A 149 4.62 -6.52 16.22
CA VAL A 149 4.16 -6.96 14.90
C VAL A 149 2.65 -7.19 14.93
N PRO A 150 1.86 -6.53 14.08
CA PRO A 150 0.40 -6.61 14.09
C PRO A 150 -0.12 -7.89 13.40
N VAL A 151 0.07 -9.04 14.04
CA VAL A 151 -0.46 -10.32 13.54
C VAL A 151 -1.92 -10.48 13.93
N SER A 152 -2.79 -10.62 12.95
CA SER A 152 -4.23 -10.80 13.15
C SER A 152 -4.60 -12.27 13.21
N ILE A 153 -4.94 -12.77 14.41
CA ILE A 153 -5.46 -14.14 14.62
C ILE A 153 -6.70 -14.39 13.77
N LYS A 154 -7.61 -13.41 13.70
CA LYS A 154 -8.81 -13.43 12.85
C LYS A 154 -8.49 -13.77 11.39
N THR A 155 -7.43 -13.20 10.85
CA THR A 155 -6.98 -13.46 9.48
C THR A 155 -6.49 -14.90 9.33
N MET A 156 -5.77 -15.41 10.32
CA MET A 156 -5.22 -16.76 10.28
C MET A 156 -6.31 -17.84 10.37
N GLU A 157 -7.35 -17.62 11.18
CA GLU A 157 -8.47 -18.55 11.33
C GLU A 157 -9.36 -18.63 10.09
N MET A 158 -9.52 -17.51 9.38
CA MET A 158 -10.49 -17.38 8.29
C MET A 158 -9.92 -17.58 6.89
N THR A 159 -8.60 -17.49 6.73
CA THR A 159 -7.96 -17.54 5.41
C THR A 159 -6.65 -18.33 5.40
N THR A 160 -6.28 -18.82 4.23
CA THR A 160 -4.97 -19.45 4.00
C THR A 160 -3.94 -18.40 3.59
N PRO A 161 -2.63 -18.62 3.84
CA PRO A 161 -1.56 -17.66 3.52
C PRO A 161 -1.58 -17.18 2.07
N TYR A 162 -1.71 -18.07 1.10
CA TYR A 162 -1.69 -17.69 -0.32
C TYR A 162 -2.87 -16.81 -0.71
N LYS A 163 -4.07 -17.15 -0.24
CA LYS A 163 -5.26 -16.34 -0.48
C LYS A 163 -5.14 -14.95 0.16
N CYS A 164 -4.64 -14.91 1.39
CA CYS A 164 -4.41 -13.66 2.11
C CYS A 164 -3.38 -12.78 1.40
N ALA A 165 -2.24 -13.35 0.98
CA ALA A 165 -1.19 -12.63 0.27
C ALA A 165 -1.69 -11.97 -1.03
N ILE A 166 -2.45 -12.72 -1.83
CA ILE A 166 -3.06 -12.19 -3.06
C ILE A 166 -3.97 -11.01 -2.75
N CYS A 167 -4.84 -11.14 -1.73
CA CYS A 167 -5.75 -10.05 -1.34
C CYS A 167 -4.96 -8.82 -0.86
N VAL A 168 -3.95 -8.99 -0.02
CA VAL A 168 -3.10 -7.88 0.49
C VAL A 168 -2.42 -7.15 -0.66
N VAL A 169 -1.83 -7.88 -1.63
CA VAL A 169 -1.18 -7.27 -2.81
C VAL A 169 -2.17 -6.46 -3.64
N PHE A 170 -3.38 -7.00 -3.89
CA PHE A 170 -4.41 -6.27 -4.64
C PHE A 170 -4.90 -5.02 -3.89
N LEU A 171 -5.17 -5.12 -2.59
CA LEU A 171 -5.60 -3.97 -1.77
C LEU A 171 -4.53 -2.88 -1.76
N MET A 172 -3.27 -3.24 -1.54
CA MET A 172 -2.13 -2.32 -1.60
C MET A 172 -2.02 -1.66 -2.99
N LEU A 173 -2.17 -2.43 -4.07
CA LEU A 173 -2.13 -1.92 -5.44
C LEU A 173 -3.28 -0.93 -5.70
N PHE A 174 -4.51 -1.26 -5.32
CA PHE A 174 -5.66 -0.38 -5.51
C PHE A 174 -5.52 0.92 -4.70
N TYR A 175 -5.07 0.85 -3.46
CA TYR A 175 -4.80 2.04 -2.65
C TYR A 175 -3.70 2.91 -3.29
N SER A 176 -2.62 2.30 -3.74
CA SER A 176 -1.53 2.98 -4.45
C SER A 176 -2.03 3.66 -5.72
N LEU A 177 -2.87 2.99 -6.52
CA LEU A 177 -3.51 3.56 -7.70
C LEU A 177 -4.48 4.69 -7.35
N PHE A 178 -5.23 4.59 -6.26
CA PHE A 178 -6.10 5.64 -5.78
C PHE A 178 -5.30 6.91 -5.45
N ILE A 179 -4.26 6.80 -4.61
CA ILE A 179 -3.40 7.93 -4.21
C ILE A 179 -2.73 8.57 -5.45
N THR A 180 -2.18 7.77 -6.34
CA THR A 180 -1.51 8.29 -7.56
C THR A 180 -2.49 8.93 -8.55
N SER A 181 -3.72 8.42 -8.64
CA SER A 181 -4.78 9.04 -9.45
C SER A 181 -5.20 10.40 -8.89
N VAL A 182 -5.37 10.51 -7.58
CA VAL A 182 -5.64 11.78 -6.92
C VAL A 182 -4.50 12.78 -7.15
N MET A 183 -3.26 12.34 -7.04
CA MET A 183 -2.09 13.18 -7.36
C MET A 183 -2.14 13.70 -8.79
N LEU A 184 -2.42 12.82 -9.76
CA LEU A 184 -2.50 13.21 -11.17
C LEU A 184 -3.59 14.29 -11.39
N VAL A 185 -4.78 14.08 -10.84
CA VAL A 185 -5.91 15.02 -10.98
C VAL A 185 -5.60 16.38 -10.34
N LEU A 186 -5.08 16.39 -9.12
CA LEU A 186 -4.76 17.63 -8.41
C LEU A 186 -3.57 18.36 -9.04
N ASN A 187 -2.58 17.64 -9.54
CA ASN A 187 -1.46 18.25 -10.26
C ASN A 187 -1.90 18.92 -11.58
N LEU A 188 -2.90 18.37 -12.25
CA LEU A 188 -3.49 18.98 -13.44
C LEU A 188 -4.27 20.24 -13.12
N GLN A 189 -4.95 20.31 -11.98
CA GLN A 189 -5.78 21.45 -11.58
C GLN A 189 -5.01 22.57 -10.88
N LYS A 190 -4.13 22.21 -9.93
CA LYS A 190 -3.47 23.15 -9.01
C LYS A 190 -1.94 23.21 -9.16
N GLY A 191 -1.38 22.51 -10.13
CA GLY A 191 0.07 22.39 -10.33
C GLY A 191 0.72 21.34 -9.42
N ARG A 192 2.03 21.14 -9.61
CA ARG A 192 2.79 20.03 -9.01
C ARG A 192 2.69 19.91 -7.48
N ALA A 193 2.61 21.02 -6.76
CA ALA A 193 2.46 21.02 -5.31
C ALA A 193 1.09 20.53 -4.84
N GLY A 194 0.03 20.75 -5.65
CA GLY A 194 -1.35 20.41 -5.27
C GLY A 194 -1.55 18.91 -5.08
N GLY A 195 -0.96 18.08 -5.94
CA GLY A 195 -1.09 16.63 -5.83
C GLY A 195 -0.34 16.05 -4.64
N VAL A 196 0.87 16.55 -4.36
CA VAL A 196 1.65 16.11 -3.20
C VAL A 196 0.92 16.45 -1.90
N VAL A 197 0.44 17.69 -1.77
CA VAL A 197 -0.34 18.13 -0.60
C VAL A 197 -1.63 17.33 -0.46
N GLY A 198 -2.37 17.13 -1.56
CA GLY A 198 -3.61 16.35 -1.53
C GLY A 198 -3.40 14.88 -1.10
N ALA A 199 -2.39 14.23 -1.63
CA ALA A 199 -2.05 12.85 -1.25
C ALA A 199 -1.58 12.76 0.22
N LEU A 200 -0.80 13.73 0.71
CA LEU A 200 -0.43 13.82 2.12
C LEU A 200 -1.65 13.99 3.02
N LEU A 201 -2.59 14.85 2.64
CA LEU A 201 -3.83 15.08 3.41
C LEU A 201 -4.69 13.81 3.48
N ILE A 202 -4.80 13.04 2.39
CA ILE A 202 -5.56 11.79 2.38
C ILE A 202 -4.89 10.74 3.28
N ASN A 203 -3.56 10.61 3.22
CA ASN A 203 -2.83 9.70 4.09
C ASN A 203 -2.96 10.10 5.56
N LEU A 204 -2.83 11.40 5.87
CA LEU A 204 -3.01 11.94 7.22
C LEU A 204 -4.44 11.69 7.72
N TYR A 205 -5.44 11.96 6.88
CA TYR A 205 -6.85 11.65 7.19
C TYR A 205 -7.04 10.17 7.52
N GLY A 206 -6.45 9.27 6.73
CA GLY A 206 -6.54 7.83 6.96
C GLY A 206 -5.98 7.38 8.31
N ILE A 207 -4.87 7.97 8.75
CA ILE A 207 -4.26 7.65 10.06
C ILE A 207 -5.02 8.32 11.22
N LEU A 208 -5.45 9.57 11.07
CA LEU A 208 -6.19 10.28 12.11
C LEU A 208 -7.55 9.65 12.41
N LEU A 209 -8.14 8.93 11.47
CA LEU A 209 -9.39 8.21 11.67
C LEU A 209 -9.17 6.95 12.50
N THR A 210 -8.90 7.12 13.79
CA THR A 210 -8.84 6.02 14.74
C THR A 210 -10.20 5.80 15.42
N PRO A 211 -10.50 4.56 15.86
CA PRO A 211 -11.73 4.27 16.60
C PRO A 211 -11.91 5.14 17.84
N ASP A 212 -10.81 5.51 18.50
CA ASP A 212 -10.81 6.36 19.70
C ASP A 212 -11.36 7.76 19.43
N ILE A 213 -11.08 8.32 18.26
CA ILE A 213 -11.62 9.63 17.84
C ILE A 213 -13.13 9.54 17.67
N PHE A 214 -13.63 8.49 17.00
CA PHE A 214 -15.06 8.28 16.85
C PHE A 214 -15.76 8.07 18.19
N GLN A 215 -15.15 7.32 19.12
CA GLN A 215 -15.70 7.13 20.47
C GLN A 215 -15.82 8.47 21.19
N LYS A 216 -14.80 9.33 21.14
CA LYS A 216 -14.80 10.65 21.79
C LYS A 216 -15.81 11.61 21.13
N VAL A 217 -15.83 11.70 19.79
CA VAL A 217 -16.67 12.64 19.05
C VAL A 217 -18.16 12.28 19.16
N PHE A 218 -18.49 11.00 19.06
CA PHE A 218 -19.88 10.52 19.09
C PHE A 218 -20.32 10.02 20.47
N HIS A 219 -19.47 10.15 21.51
CA HIS A 219 -19.74 9.73 22.88
C HIS A 219 -20.15 8.25 22.95
N LEU A 220 -19.54 7.39 22.11
CA LEU A 220 -19.79 5.96 22.02
C LEU A 220 -19.09 5.22 23.18
N GLY A 221 -19.63 5.34 24.40
CA GLY A 221 -19.12 4.63 25.57
C GLY A 221 -19.74 3.25 25.76
N GLY A 222 -19.07 2.39 26.52
CA GLY A 222 -19.57 1.08 26.92
C GLY A 222 -19.78 0.09 25.77
N GLY A 223 -20.94 -0.54 25.70
CA GLY A 223 -21.27 -1.59 24.70
C GLY A 223 -21.34 -1.13 23.25
N LEU A 224 -21.17 0.17 22.94
CA LEU A 224 -21.23 0.71 21.59
C LEU A 224 -19.85 0.97 20.96
N SER A 225 -18.76 0.64 21.66
CA SER A 225 -17.39 0.83 21.16
C SER A 225 -17.12 0.11 19.83
N TYR A 226 -17.75 -1.04 19.57
CA TYR A 226 -17.62 -1.76 18.31
C TYR A 226 -18.10 -0.96 17.09
N ARG A 227 -19.09 -0.05 17.27
CA ARG A 227 -19.59 0.81 16.20
C ARG A 227 -18.54 1.81 15.71
N ALA A 228 -17.65 2.25 16.59
CA ALA A 228 -16.55 3.11 16.22
C ALA A 228 -15.57 2.41 15.26
N ASN A 229 -15.28 1.13 15.51
CA ASN A 229 -14.46 0.31 14.60
C ASN A 229 -15.12 0.16 13.22
N ILE A 230 -16.44 -0.07 13.19
CA ILE A 230 -17.19 -0.18 11.92
C ILE A 230 -17.15 1.14 11.15
N LEU A 231 -17.42 2.27 11.81
CA LEU A 231 -17.36 3.59 11.17
C LEU A 231 -15.96 3.90 10.64
N CYS A 232 -14.93 3.58 11.42
CA CYS A 232 -13.55 3.73 11.00
C CYS A 232 -13.24 2.87 9.76
N GLY A 233 -13.68 1.61 9.74
CA GLY A 233 -13.52 0.72 8.58
C GLY A 233 -14.20 1.23 7.31
N TRP A 234 -15.37 1.87 7.41
CA TRP A 234 -16.10 2.40 6.25
C TRP A 234 -15.59 3.76 5.76
N LEU A 235 -15.14 4.64 6.66
CA LEU A 235 -14.79 6.03 6.33
C LEU A 235 -13.32 6.22 5.99
N SER A 236 -12.42 5.37 6.48
CA SER A 236 -10.99 5.52 6.23
C SER A 236 -10.55 4.78 4.98
N PRO A 237 -10.11 5.48 3.92
CA PRO A 237 -9.59 4.84 2.70
C PRO A 237 -8.33 4.01 2.98
N LEU A 238 -7.55 4.36 4.00
CA LEU A 238 -6.37 3.61 4.41
C LEU A 238 -6.75 2.27 5.04
N ASN A 239 -7.84 2.22 5.83
CA ASN A 239 -8.34 0.97 6.41
C ASN A 239 -8.92 0.03 5.36
N HIS A 240 -9.46 0.56 4.25
CA HIS A 240 -9.82 -0.26 3.09
C HIS A 240 -8.62 -0.90 2.38
N ALA A 241 -7.42 -0.40 2.61
CA ALA A 241 -6.20 -1.02 2.10
C ALA A 241 -5.71 -2.18 2.98
N THR A 242 -6.22 -2.31 4.20
CA THR A 242 -5.78 -3.34 5.16
C THR A 242 -6.70 -4.54 5.16
N PHE A 243 -6.15 -5.73 4.96
CA PHE A 243 -6.93 -6.97 4.89
C PHE A 243 -7.68 -7.30 6.21
N PRO A 244 -7.09 -7.14 7.40
CA PRO A 244 -7.76 -7.44 8.68
C PRO A 244 -9.00 -6.60 8.98
N MET A 245 -9.13 -5.42 8.35
CA MET A 245 -10.27 -4.50 8.55
C MET A 245 -11.46 -4.81 7.64
N HIS A 246 -11.46 -5.96 6.96
CA HIS A 246 -12.58 -6.40 6.15
C HIS A 246 -13.46 -7.43 6.87
N ASN A 247 -14.69 -7.57 6.34
CA ASN A 247 -15.67 -8.52 6.85
C ASN A 247 -15.38 -9.94 6.34
N PHE A 248 -15.21 -10.87 7.27
CA PHE A 248 -15.04 -12.30 6.99
C PHE A 248 -16.34 -13.12 7.15
N GLY A 249 -17.51 -12.46 7.20
CA GLY A 249 -18.81 -13.12 7.24
C GLY A 249 -19.62 -12.92 8.53
N TYR A 250 -19.02 -12.35 9.60
CA TYR A 250 -19.67 -12.15 10.90
C TYR A 250 -19.60 -10.71 11.44
N ASP A 251 -18.93 -9.82 10.73
CA ASP A 251 -18.78 -8.40 11.10
C ASP A 251 -19.60 -7.50 10.17
N TYR A 252 -19.90 -6.27 10.62
CA TYR A 252 -20.49 -5.22 9.79
C TYR A 252 -19.45 -4.36 9.04
N LEU A 253 -18.20 -4.79 9.00
CA LEU A 253 -17.13 -4.15 8.24
C LEU A 253 -17.36 -4.28 6.72
N PRO A 254 -16.75 -3.43 5.89
CA PRO A 254 -16.85 -3.53 4.44
C PRO A 254 -16.32 -4.89 3.96
N ARG A 255 -16.93 -5.43 2.92
CA ARG A 255 -16.41 -6.65 2.26
C ARG A 255 -15.27 -6.29 1.32
N ILE A 256 -14.36 -7.24 1.06
CA ILE A 256 -13.18 -7.03 0.19
C ILE A 256 -13.54 -6.51 -1.22
N TRP A 257 -14.73 -6.82 -1.71
CA TRP A 257 -15.20 -6.40 -3.04
C TRP A 257 -16.00 -5.08 -3.02
N GLN A 258 -16.28 -4.51 -1.89
CA GLN A 258 -16.92 -3.20 -1.70
C GLN A 258 -15.90 -2.09 -1.61
#